data_7952de685b3f239e310a08d5b767ffce
#
_entry.id   7952de685b3f239e310a08d5b767ffce
#
_cell.length_a   1.000
_cell.length_b   1.000
_cell.length_c   1.000
_cell.angle_alpha   90.00
_cell.angle_beta   90.00
_cell.angle_gamma   90.00
#
_symmetry.space_group_name_H-M   'P 1'
#
loop_
_entity.id
_entity.type
_entity.pdbx_description
1 polymer ?
#
loop_
_entity_poly.entity_id
_entity_poly.type
_entity_poly.pdbx_seq_one_letter_code
_entity_poly.pdbx_strand_id
1 'polypeptide(L)'
;GGTAESLDRVVSSLAAPAGVTLNVEKLSLALAPGGAQIAFIGDDDQGQSSLYVRRLDSPDARRIEGTEGASTPFWSPDGREIGFHTETRMMRVAVEGGTPRLITEANGRDGAWNREGTILFGSPDRGPLWRVDADGGQATRLTNTAPGPGTSAMAPQFLPDGRHYIYHLEDLAGDRSGIYLGELDSTEMTRLVGGLWNGAYAEGNLLYMRDGVLVAQLLDVDTGKLTGEPRPIADQLLRLNYPFHVFMAAAPSGNRLAFLPGDEAAGITEVVLVDRAGTELSRPDIRGDLYNPRLSHDGRRLAIDISTKETNGDIWIFDLARGSSRRLTHDPIDETRPT
;
A
#
# COMPACT_ATOMS: atom_id res chain seq x y z
N GLY A 1 -4.50 19.89 -32.55
CA GLY A 1 -3.24 20.27 -31.93
C GLY A 1 -3.55 20.80 -30.57
N GLY A 2 -3.73 19.91 -29.55
CA GLY A 2 -3.78 20.30 -28.15
C GLY A 2 -2.36 20.25 -27.64
N THR A 3 -1.84 21.38 -27.21
CA THR A 3 -0.59 21.48 -26.45
C THR A 3 -0.80 20.68 -25.15
N ALA A 4 0.00 19.63 -24.97
CA ALA A 4 0.10 18.96 -23.68
C ALA A 4 0.58 20.02 -22.68
N GLU A 5 -0.28 20.44 -21.75
CA GLU A 5 0.14 21.20 -20.58
C GLU A 5 1.19 20.38 -19.85
N SER A 6 2.37 20.95 -19.72
CA SER A 6 3.42 20.36 -18.90
C SER A 6 2.89 20.34 -17.46
N LEU A 7 2.81 19.15 -16.88
CA LEU A 7 2.54 18.99 -15.45
C LEU A 7 3.66 19.69 -14.69
N ASP A 8 3.38 20.85 -14.09
CA ASP A 8 4.34 21.50 -13.20
C ASP A 8 4.58 20.57 -12.01
N ARG A 9 5.73 19.92 -12.00
CA ARG A 9 6.16 19.06 -10.89
C ARG A 9 6.45 19.93 -9.68
N VAL A 10 5.50 20.04 -8.76
CA VAL A 10 5.73 20.63 -7.44
C VAL A 10 6.24 19.52 -6.52
N VAL A 11 7.53 19.55 -6.19
CA VAL A 11 8.11 18.68 -5.17
C VAL A 11 7.99 19.40 -3.82
N SER A 12 7.17 18.86 -2.94
CA SER A 12 7.05 19.33 -1.56
C SER A 12 7.35 18.18 -0.62
N SER A 13 8.20 18.40 0.37
CA SER A 13 8.42 17.41 1.41
C SER A 13 7.23 17.38 2.37
N LEU A 14 6.71 16.17 2.65
CA LEU A 14 5.77 15.95 3.73
C LEU A 14 6.56 15.81 5.04
N ALA A 15 6.82 16.93 5.72
CA ALA A 15 7.37 16.87 7.07
C ALA A 15 6.24 16.50 8.05
N ALA A 16 6.46 15.47 8.86
CA ALA A 16 5.61 15.20 10.01
C ALA A 16 5.78 16.32 11.07
N PRO A 17 4.79 16.58 11.91
CA PRO A 17 4.93 17.48 13.06
C PRO A 17 6.09 17.07 13.97
N ALA A 18 6.60 18.01 14.78
CA ALA A 18 7.62 17.71 15.77
C ALA A 18 7.14 16.61 16.73
N GLY A 19 7.97 15.60 17.01
CA GLY A 19 7.62 14.47 17.86
C GLY A 19 6.71 13.43 17.18
N VAL A 20 6.51 13.52 15.87
CA VAL A 20 5.71 12.56 15.10
C VAL A 20 6.53 11.94 13.99
N THR A 21 6.50 10.62 13.88
CA THR A 21 7.13 9.87 12.79
C THR A 21 6.06 9.37 11.82
N LEU A 22 6.27 9.53 10.51
CA LEU A 22 5.37 8.98 9.50
C LEU A 22 5.39 7.45 9.57
N ASN A 23 4.22 6.84 9.77
CA ASN A 23 4.11 5.39 9.83
C ASN A 23 3.96 4.80 8.42
N VAL A 24 5.07 4.30 7.86
CA VAL A 24 5.07 3.70 6.52
C VAL A 24 4.52 2.26 6.51
N GLU A 25 4.52 1.56 7.64
CA GLU A 25 4.03 0.17 7.72
C GLU A 25 2.50 0.08 7.64
N LYS A 26 1.80 1.14 8.03
CA LYS A 26 0.33 1.19 8.05
C LYS A 26 -0.29 1.76 6.77
N LEU A 27 0.41 1.71 5.63
CA LEU A 27 -0.10 2.17 4.33
C LEU A 27 -0.73 3.58 4.42
N SER A 28 0.07 4.58 4.74
CA SER A 28 -0.35 5.71 5.55
C SER A 28 -0.61 7.02 4.79
N LEU A 29 -0.80 7.00 3.46
CA LEU A 29 -1.04 8.22 2.69
C LEU A 29 -2.35 8.16 1.90
N ALA A 30 -3.16 9.21 1.99
CA ALA A 30 -4.32 9.39 1.12
C ALA A 30 -4.47 10.87 0.70
N LEU A 31 -4.54 11.14 -0.60
CA LEU A 31 -4.88 12.46 -1.13
C LEU A 31 -6.39 12.68 -1.15
N ALA A 32 -6.82 13.86 -0.72
CA ALA A 32 -8.21 14.28 -0.88
C ALA A 32 -8.61 14.29 -2.37
N PRO A 33 -9.88 14.08 -2.70
CA PRO A 33 -10.35 14.00 -4.08
C PRO A 33 -9.93 15.20 -4.95
N GLY A 34 -9.94 16.42 -4.40
CA GLY A 34 -9.47 17.62 -5.08
C GLY A 34 -7.96 17.87 -5.01
N GLY A 35 -7.19 16.97 -4.41
CA GLY A 35 -5.72 17.07 -4.31
C GLY A 35 -5.20 18.22 -3.44
N ALA A 36 -6.04 18.89 -2.64
CA ALA A 36 -5.63 20.05 -1.82
C ALA A 36 -5.12 19.65 -0.43
N GLN A 37 -5.47 18.46 0.03
CA GLN A 37 -5.14 17.97 1.36
C GLN A 37 -4.61 16.53 1.27
N ILE A 38 -3.81 16.16 2.26
CA ILE A 38 -3.30 14.81 2.44
C ILE A 38 -3.62 14.34 3.86
N ALA A 39 -4.12 13.12 3.98
CA ALA A 39 -4.26 12.40 5.23
C ALA A 39 -3.13 11.39 5.37
N PHE A 40 -2.60 11.24 6.57
CA PHE A 40 -1.54 10.28 6.85
C PHE A 40 -1.59 9.78 8.30
N ILE A 41 -0.97 8.64 8.53
CA ILE A 41 -0.80 8.10 9.89
C ILE A 41 0.58 8.50 10.40
N GLY A 42 0.60 9.04 11.61
CA GLY A 42 1.83 9.36 12.33
C GLY A 42 1.84 8.69 13.69
N ASP A 43 3.01 8.26 14.12
CA ASP A 43 3.26 7.72 15.44
C ASP A 43 3.89 8.79 16.32
N ASP A 44 3.39 8.92 17.54
CA ASP A 44 4.00 9.78 18.56
C ASP A 44 5.21 9.08 19.23
N ASP A 45 5.88 9.78 20.14
CA ASP A 45 7.06 9.28 20.87
C ASP A 45 6.77 8.01 21.69
N GLN A 46 5.51 7.67 21.92
CA GLN A 46 5.09 6.45 22.62
C GLN A 46 4.71 5.33 21.65
N GLY A 47 4.83 5.56 20.34
CA GLY A 47 4.44 4.62 19.28
C GLY A 47 2.92 4.54 19.07
N GLN A 48 2.15 5.50 19.58
CA GLN A 48 0.72 5.56 19.37
C GLN A 48 0.43 6.17 18.01
N SER A 49 -0.15 5.37 17.10
CA SER A 49 -0.59 5.84 15.80
C SER A 49 -1.84 6.70 15.90
N SER A 50 -1.89 7.78 15.12
CA SER A 50 -3.08 8.63 14.97
C SER A 50 -3.18 9.17 13.54
N LEU A 51 -4.38 9.60 13.16
CA LEU A 51 -4.64 10.24 11.87
C LEU A 51 -4.27 11.72 11.92
N TYR A 52 -3.55 12.16 10.91
CA TYR A 52 -3.18 13.54 10.67
C TYR A 52 -3.70 14.02 9.32
N VAL A 53 -4.05 15.28 9.23
CA VAL A 53 -4.42 15.95 7.98
C VAL A 53 -3.58 17.19 7.79
N ARG A 54 -3.10 17.40 6.57
CA ARG A 54 -2.33 18.58 6.17
C ARG A 54 -2.85 19.13 4.86
N ARG A 55 -2.96 20.44 4.76
CA ARG A 55 -3.13 21.13 3.47
C ARG A 55 -1.80 21.16 2.74
N LEU A 56 -1.80 20.97 1.43
CA LEU A 56 -0.55 20.98 0.65
C LEU A 56 0.07 22.39 0.50
N ASP A 57 -0.72 23.44 0.75
CA ASP A 57 -0.27 24.84 0.77
C ASP A 57 0.18 25.32 2.16
N SER A 58 0.18 24.46 3.18
CA SER A 58 0.61 24.77 4.55
C SER A 58 1.64 23.74 5.03
N PRO A 59 2.64 24.13 5.81
CA PRO A 59 3.55 23.20 6.46
C PRO A 59 2.89 22.45 7.63
N ASP A 60 1.80 22.99 8.18
CA ASP A 60 1.20 22.50 9.41
C ASP A 60 0.29 21.29 9.17
N ALA A 61 0.55 20.22 9.88
CA ALA A 61 -0.33 19.06 9.95
C ALA A 61 -1.12 19.09 11.27
N ARG A 62 -2.38 18.71 11.19
CA ARG A 62 -3.27 18.67 12.36
C ARG A 62 -3.63 17.21 12.67
N ARG A 63 -3.44 16.79 13.92
CA ARG A 63 -3.96 15.53 14.44
C ARG A 63 -5.49 15.57 14.49
N ILE A 64 -6.13 14.47 14.15
CA ILE A 64 -7.57 14.27 14.37
C ILE A 64 -7.73 13.49 15.68
N GLU A 65 -8.38 14.13 16.64
CA GLU A 65 -8.61 13.52 17.95
C GLU A 65 -9.54 12.31 17.90
N GLY A 66 -9.31 11.32 18.78
CA GLY A 66 -10.09 10.09 18.86
C GLY A 66 -9.78 9.07 17.76
N THR A 67 -8.66 9.23 17.06
CA THR A 67 -8.22 8.34 15.97
C THR A 67 -7.03 7.48 16.37
N GLU A 68 -6.84 7.24 17.67
CA GLU A 68 -5.79 6.38 18.20
C GLU A 68 -5.91 4.95 17.62
N GLY A 69 -4.79 4.41 17.18
CA GLY A 69 -4.75 3.09 16.52
C GLY A 69 -5.20 3.10 15.06
N ALA A 70 -5.41 4.28 14.46
CA ALA A 70 -5.77 4.40 13.06
C ALA A 70 -4.72 3.82 12.11
N SER A 71 -5.19 3.30 10.99
CA SER A 71 -4.39 2.81 9.85
C SER A 71 -5.14 3.04 8.53
N THR A 72 -4.44 2.97 7.42
CA THR A 72 -4.97 2.97 6.05
C THR A 72 -6.12 3.97 5.80
N PRO A 73 -5.85 5.29 5.91
CA PRO A 73 -6.87 6.30 5.71
C PRO A 73 -7.32 6.37 4.26
N PHE A 74 -8.60 6.70 4.05
CA PHE A 74 -9.19 6.97 2.74
C PHE A 74 -10.25 8.07 2.84
N TRP A 75 -10.41 8.86 1.78
CA TRP A 75 -11.31 10.01 1.79
C TRP A 75 -12.72 9.67 1.33
N SER A 76 -13.70 10.37 1.91
CA SER A 76 -15.02 10.48 1.30
C SER A 76 -14.93 11.23 -0.04
N PRO A 77 -15.81 10.94 -1.01
CA PRO A 77 -15.73 11.54 -2.35
C PRO A 77 -15.94 13.06 -2.37
N ASP A 78 -16.54 13.64 -1.34
CA ASP A 78 -16.69 15.10 -1.16
C ASP A 78 -15.54 15.74 -0.38
N GLY A 79 -14.60 14.93 0.14
CA GLY A 79 -13.44 15.39 0.90
C GLY A 79 -13.75 15.92 2.29
N ARG A 80 -14.93 15.61 2.84
CA ARG A 80 -15.36 16.11 4.17
C ARG A 80 -15.12 15.13 5.30
N GLU A 81 -15.04 13.84 4.99
CA GLU A 81 -14.79 12.80 5.96
C GLU A 81 -13.59 11.92 5.53
N ILE A 82 -13.00 11.28 6.50
CA ILE A 82 -11.94 10.29 6.30
C ILE A 82 -12.40 8.99 6.95
N GLY A 83 -12.46 7.92 6.15
CA GLY A 83 -12.55 6.55 6.63
C GLY A 83 -11.17 6.07 7.05
N PHE A 84 -11.10 5.23 8.06
CA PHE A 84 -9.86 4.62 8.52
C PHE A 84 -10.16 3.28 9.22
N HIS A 85 -9.16 2.41 9.24
CA HIS A 85 -9.25 1.17 9.99
C HIS A 85 -8.58 1.32 11.36
N THR A 86 -9.08 0.55 12.31
CA THR A 86 -8.41 0.23 13.56
C THR A 86 -8.14 -1.27 13.57
N GLU A 87 -7.59 -1.82 14.64
CA GLU A 87 -7.31 -3.25 14.75
C GLU A 87 -8.54 -4.14 14.51
N THR A 88 -9.74 -3.66 14.85
CA THR A 88 -10.97 -4.48 14.81
C THR A 88 -12.12 -3.85 14.00
N ARG A 89 -12.01 -2.59 13.57
CA ARG A 89 -13.14 -1.79 13.06
C ARG A 89 -12.75 -0.92 11.90
N MET A 90 -13.76 -0.57 11.10
CA MET A 90 -13.69 0.57 10.19
C MET A 90 -14.50 1.73 10.76
N MET A 91 -13.88 2.89 10.82
CA MET A 91 -14.43 4.12 11.37
C MET A 91 -14.42 5.24 10.33
N ARG A 92 -15.20 6.28 10.55
CA ARG A 92 -15.12 7.55 9.81
C ARG A 92 -15.10 8.74 10.76
N VAL A 93 -14.46 9.82 10.36
CA VAL A 93 -14.39 11.07 11.12
C VAL A 93 -14.43 12.27 10.18
N ALA A 94 -15.06 13.38 10.60
CA ALA A 94 -15.01 14.60 9.82
C ALA A 94 -13.58 15.17 9.75
N VAL A 95 -13.19 15.69 8.60
CA VAL A 95 -11.87 16.31 8.40
C VAL A 95 -11.62 17.42 9.40
N GLU A 96 -12.63 18.20 9.73
CA GLU A 96 -12.52 19.28 10.73
C GLU A 96 -12.41 18.77 12.18
N GLY A 97 -12.56 17.47 12.39
CA GLY A 97 -12.56 16.83 13.72
C GLY A 97 -13.94 16.46 14.20
N GLY A 98 -14.00 15.93 15.42
CA GLY A 98 -15.23 15.44 16.05
C GLY A 98 -15.08 13.98 16.48
N THR A 99 -16.14 13.41 17.02
CA THR A 99 -16.14 12.01 17.46
C THR A 99 -16.20 11.06 16.28
N PRO A 100 -15.22 10.15 16.11
CA PRO A 100 -15.28 9.11 15.08
C PRO A 100 -16.55 8.24 15.22
N ARG A 101 -17.12 7.86 14.08
CA ARG A 101 -18.32 7.02 14.00
C ARG A 101 -17.98 5.67 13.40
N LEU A 102 -18.60 4.63 13.91
CA LEU A 102 -18.45 3.27 13.40
C LEU A 102 -19.10 3.16 12.01
N ILE A 103 -18.38 2.54 11.07
CA ILE A 103 -18.93 2.07 9.80
C ILE A 103 -19.27 0.58 9.93
N THR A 104 -18.29 -0.24 10.35
CA THR A 104 -18.50 -1.69 10.52
C THR A 104 -17.52 -2.28 11.54
N GLU A 105 -17.95 -3.36 12.19
CA GLU A 105 -17.10 -4.14 13.13
C GLU A 105 -16.07 -5.04 12.39
N ALA A 106 -15.93 -4.89 11.08
CA ALA A 106 -14.89 -5.55 10.31
C ALA A 106 -13.71 -4.60 10.14
N ASN A 107 -12.51 -5.07 10.46
CA ASN A 107 -11.29 -4.40 10.05
C ASN A 107 -10.92 -4.80 8.62
N GLY A 108 -9.98 -4.08 8.06
CA GLY A 108 -9.48 -4.34 6.72
C GLY A 108 -8.21 -3.58 6.44
N ARG A 109 -7.86 -3.51 5.19
CA ARG A 109 -6.77 -2.68 4.69
C ARG A 109 -7.26 -1.89 3.48
N ASP A 110 -6.68 -0.72 3.27
CA ASP A 110 -7.07 0.20 2.21
C ASP A 110 -8.55 0.58 2.27
N GLY A 111 -9.00 1.43 1.41
CA GLY A 111 -10.39 1.79 1.31
C GLY A 111 -10.64 2.71 0.13
N ALA A 112 -11.78 2.55 -0.50
CA ALA A 112 -12.27 3.43 -1.54
C ALA A 112 -13.76 3.72 -1.30
N TRP A 113 -14.12 4.98 -1.39
CA TRP A 113 -15.47 5.45 -1.08
C TRP A 113 -16.04 6.19 -2.29
N ASN A 114 -17.18 5.74 -2.82
CA ASN A 114 -17.85 6.38 -3.96
C ASN A 114 -18.94 7.38 -3.51
N ARG A 115 -19.50 8.10 -4.48
CA ARG A 115 -20.52 9.13 -4.22
C ARG A 115 -21.88 8.59 -3.78
N GLU A 116 -22.15 7.34 -4.09
CA GLU A 116 -23.38 6.62 -3.73
C GLU A 116 -23.31 6.03 -2.31
N GLY A 117 -22.22 6.28 -1.57
CA GLY A 117 -22.05 5.80 -0.20
C GLY A 117 -21.52 4.37 -0.10
N THR A 118 -21.06 3.77 -1.19
CA THR A 118 -20.41 2.46 -1.14
C THR A 118 -18.93 2.58 -0.80
N ILE A 119 -18.47 1.77 0.15
CA ILE A 119 -17.06 1.61 0.48
C ILE A 119 -16.61 0.21 0.07
N LEU A 120 -15.50 0.13 -0.67
CA LEU A 120 -14.74 -1.08 -0.95
C LEU A 120 -13.46 -1.09 -0.10
N PHE A 121 -13.08 -2.26 0.40
CA PHE A 121 -11.85 -2.41 1.18
C PHE A 121 -11.27 -3.83 1.06
N GLY A 122 -9.95 -3.96 1.25
CA GLY A 122 -9.27 -5.25 1.26
C GLY A 122 -9.49 -5.99 2.57
N SER A 123 -9.51 -7.32 2.53
CA SER A 123 -9.53 -8.15 3.73
C SER A 123 -8.24 -7.99 4.55
N PRO A 124 -8.29 -8.01 5.89
CA PRO A 124 -7.08 -8.09 6.73
C PRO A 124 -6.33 -9.41 6.51
N ASP A 125 -7.11 -10.46 6.32
CA ASP A 125 -6.64 -11.76 5.85
C ASP A 125 -6.66 -11.78 4.32
N ARG A 126 -6.03 -12.78 3.73
CA ARG A 126 -6.09 -12.95 2.27
C ARG A 126 -7.50 -13.24 1.80
N GLY A 127 -7.85 -12.77 0.62
CA GLY A 127 -9.18 -13.03 0.05
C GLY A 127 -9.73 -11.89 -0.81
N PRO A 128 -11.03 -11.90 -1.11
CA PRO A 128 -11.67 -10.91 -1.95
C PRO A 128 -11.81 -9.56 -1.26
N LEU A 129 -12.11 -8.54 -2.03
CA LEU A 129 -12.57 -7.26 -1.51
C LEU A 129 -13.89 -7.43 -0.74
N TRP A 130 -14.12 -6.51 0.17
CA TRP A 130 -15.37 -6.37 0.89
C TRP A 130 -16.07 -5.07 0.48
N ARG A 131 -17.38 -5.06 0.63
CA ARG A 131 -18.25 -3.91 0.40
C ARG A 131 -19.08 -3.62 1.65
N VAL A 132 -19.22 -2.35 2.00
CA VAL A 132 -20.08 -1.87 3.07
C VAL A 132 -20.68 -0.52 2.69
N ASP A 133 -21.85 -0.18 3.25
CA ASP A 133 -22.43 1.16 3.14
C ASP A 133 -21.67 2.12 4.08
N ALA A 134 -21.44 3.34 3.63
CA ALA A 134 -20.77 4.36 4.43
C ALA A 134 -21.55 4.78 5.68
N ASP A 135 -22.88 4.66 5.65
CA ASP A 135 -23.73 4.92 6.82
C ASP A 135 -23.71 3.78 7.85
N GLY A 136 -23.02 2.71 7.51
CA GLY A 136 -22.76 1.59 8.39
C GLY A 136 -23.52 0.33 8.01
N GLY A 137 -23.17 -0.77 8.68
CA GLY A 137 -23.84 -2.04 8.48
C GLY A 137 -22.90 -3.23 8.38
N GLN A 138 -23.46 -4.35 7.93
CA GLN A 138 -22.70 -5.57 7.74
C GLN A 138 -21.94 -5.53 6.42
N ALA A 139 -20.61 -5.73 6.50
CA ALA A 139 -19.78 -5.84 5.32
C ALA A 139 -20.04 -7.18 4.59
N THR A 140 -20.02 -7.15 3.27
CA THR A 140 -20.23 -8.32 2.39
C THR A 140 -19.02 -8.52 1.47
N ARG A 141 -18.71 -9.78 1.13
CA ARG A 141 -17.58 -10.14 0.27
C ARG A 141 -17.93 -10.01 -1.20
N LEU A 142 -17.02 -9.43 -1.97
CA LEU A 142 -17.04 -9.44 -3.44
C LEU A 142 -16.21 -10.63 -3.94
N THR A 143 -16.82 -11.81 -3.95
CA THR A 143 -16.14 -13.10 -4.16
C THR A 143 -15.45 -13.25 -5.52
N ASN A 144 -15.85 -12.48 -6.51
CA ASN A 144 -15.24 -12.46 -7.84
C ASN A 144 -13.86 -11.77 -7.87
N THR A 145 -13.54 -10.93 -6.88
CA THR A 145 -12.30 -10.15 -6.88
C THR A 145 -11.05 -10.93 -6.45
N ALA A 146 -11.22 -12.13 -5.88
CA ALA A 146 -10.13 -13.05 -5.56
C ALA A 146 -10.55 -14.49 -5.84
N PRO A 147 -10.44 -14.95 -7.10
CA PRO A 147 -11.03 -16.19 -7.57
C PRO A 147 -10.17 -17.42 -7.26
N GLY A 148 -10.00 -17.77 -6.01
CA GLY A 148 -9.37 -19.03 -5.62
C GLY A 148 -8.41 -18.94 -4.44
N PRO A 149 -7.93 -20.09 -3.98
CA PRO A 149 -6.96 -20.17 -2.87
C PRO A 149 -5.67 -19.43 -3.20
N GLY A 150 -5.07 -18.80 -2.20
CA GLY A 150 -3.81 -18.07 -2.35
C GLY A 150 -3.90 -16.72 -3.02
N THR A 151 -5.12 -16.27 -3.43
CA THR A 151 -5.33 -14.94 -3.98
C THR A 151 -5.76 -13.94 -2.92
N SER A 152 -5.42 -12.66 -3.12
CA SER A 152 -5.82 -11.56 -2.26
C SER A 152 -6.04 -10.30 -3.09
N ALA A 153 -7.21 -9.68 -2.93
CA ALA A 153 -7.55 -8.41 -3.55
C ALA A 153 -7.33 -7.27 -2.56
N MET A 154 -6.67 -6.19 -3.01
CA MET A 154 -6.29 -5.06 -2.17
C MET A 154 -6.20 -3.76 -2.97
N ALA A 155 -5.99 -2.64 -2.28
CA ALA A 155 -5.82 -1.31 -2.87
C ALA A 155 -6.94 -0.94 -3.86
N PRO A 156 -8.23 -1.06 -3.48
CA PRO A 156 -9.31 -0.62 -4.35
C PRO A 156 -9.28 0.89 -4.55
N GLN A 157 -9.67 1.34 -5.74
CA GLN A 157 -9.92 2.75 -6.03
C GLN A 157 -11.08 2.86 -7.00
N PHE A 158 -12.14 3.61 -6.63
CA PHE A 158 -13.22 3.93 -7.56
C PHE A 158 -12.75 4.86 -8.68
N LEU A 159 -13.29 4.65 -9.86
CA LEU A 159 -13.21 5.57 -10.97
C LEU A 159 -14.25 6.69 -10.82
N PRO A 160 -14.13 7.79 -11.58
CA PRO A 160 -15.01 8.96 -11.41
C PRO A 160 -16.50 8.71 -11.60
N ASP A 161 -16.88 7.63 -12.31
CA ASP A 161 -18.27 7.22 -12.48
C ASP A 161 -18.89 6.61 -11.21
N GLY A 162 -18.05 6.28 -10.21
CA GLY A 162 -18.47 5.68 -8.95
C GLY A 162 -18.89 4.22 -9.05
N ARG A 163 -18.89 3.64 -10.24
CA ARG A 163 -19.31 2.27 -10.52
C ARG A 163 -18.15 1.34 -10.85
N HIS A 164 -17.24 1.77 -11.72
CA HIS A 164 -16.01 1.05 -11.98
C HIS A 164 -14.98 1.30 -10.88
N TYR A 165 -14.14 0.30 -10.63
CA TYR A 165 -13.03 0.39 -9.69
C TYR A 165 -11.83 -0.41 -10.20
N ILE A 166 -10.65 0.07 -9.90
CA ILE A 166 -9.43 -0.72 -10.04
C ILE A 166 -9.05 -1.33 -8.70
N TYR A 167 -8.35 -2.44 -8.74
CA TYR A 167 -7.77 -3.08 -7.55
C TYR A 167 -6.54 -3.90 -7.93
N HIS A 168 -5.70 -4.19 -6.97
CA HIS A 168 -4.60 -5.13 -7.14
C HIS A 168 -5.03 -6.52 -6.70
N LEU A 169 -4.80 -7.52 -7.55
CA LEU A 169 -4.91 -8.92 -7.23
C LEU A 169 -3.52 -9.49 -7.03
N GLU A 170 -3.24 -10.02 -5.85
CA GLU A 170 -2.06 -10.82 -5.55
C GLU A 170 -2.40 -12.30 -5.70
N ASP A 171 -1.57 -13.05 -6.41
CA ASP A 171 -1.67 -14.50 -6.59
C ASP A 171 -0.32 -15.14 -6.30
N LEU A 172 -0.13 -15.69 -5.09
CA LEU A 172 1.14 -16.22 -4.63
C LEU A 172 1.56 -17.52 -5.34
N ALA A 173 0.61 -18.26 -5.88
CA ALA A 173 0.84 -19.58 -6.47
C ALA A 173 0.78 -19.59 -7.99
N GLY A 174 0.47 -18.41 -8.61
CA GLY A 174 0.20 -18.34 -10.04
C GLY A 174 0.71 -17.04 -10.69
N ASP A 175 0.30 -16.84 -11.92
CA ASP A 175 0.69 -15.70 -12.76
C ASP A 175 -0.39 -14.61 -12.89
N ARG A 176 -1.44 -14.69 -12.06
CA ARG A 176 -2.59 -13.77 -12.14
C ARG A 176 -2.38 -12.45 -11.42
N SER A 177 -1.29 -12.27 -10.67
CA SER A 177 -1.01 -11.00 -9.99
C SER A 177 -1.04 -9.83 -10.96
N GLY A 178 -1.71 -8.75 -10.57
CA GLY A 178 -1.84 -7.58 -11.43
C GLY A 178 -2.90 -6.58 -10.99
N ILE A 179 -3.04 -5.54 -11.79
CA ILE A 179 -4.08 -4.52 -11.63
C ILE A 179 -5.28 -4.93 -12.48
N TYR A 180 -6.44 -4.94 -11.86
CA TYR A 180 -7.70 -5.34 -12.47
C TYR A 180 -8.70 -4.19 -12.45
N LEU A 181 -9.56 -4.17 -13.46
CA LEU A 181 -10.77 -3.36 -13.53
C LEU A 181 -11.95 -4.26 -13.18
N GLY A 182 -12.76 -3.82 -12.23
CA GLY A 182 -14.05 -4.41 -11.87
C GLY A 182 -15.16 -3.39 -11.95
N GLU A 183 -16.39 -3.84 -11.91
CA GLU A 183 -17.59 -3.04 -11.89
C GLU A 183 -18.50 -3.50 -10.75
N LEU A 184 -19.12 -2.57 -10.01
CA LEU A 184 -20.12 -2.91 -8.99
C LEU A 184 -21.27 -3.68 -9.64
N ASP A 185 -21.75 -4.71 -8.91
CA ASP A 185 -22.85 -5.56 -9.33
C ASP A 185 -22.59 -6.39 -10.60
N SER A 186 -21.36 -6.40 -11.12
CA SER A 186 -20.88 -7.30 -12.16
C SER A 186 -19.99 -8.40 -11.57
N THR A 187 -19.98 -9.56 -12.22
CA THR A 187 -19.04 -10.66 -11.91
C THR A 187 -17.80 -10.64 -12.78
N GLU A 188 -17.78 -9.76 -13.79
CA GLU A 188 -16.67 -9.65 -14.71
C GLU A 188 -15.53 -8.84 -14.12
N MET A 189 -14.31 -9.25 -14.41
CA MET A 189 -13.10 -8.53 -14.09
C MET A 189 -12.12 -8.60 -15.25
N THR A 190 -11.48 -7.49 -15.56
CA THR A 190 -10.53 -7.39 -16.66
C THR A 190 -9.14 -7.09 -16.10
N ARG A 191 -8.16 -7.94 -16.42
CA ARG A 191 -6.76 -7.67 -16.07
C ARG A 191 -6.21 -6.58 -16.99
N LEU A 192 -5.85 -5.44 -16.40
CA LEU A 192 -5.28 -4.30 -17.13
C LEU A 192 -3.77 -4.46 -17.32
N VAL A 193 -3.07 -4.78 -16.25
CA VAL A 193 -1.61 -4.93 -16.21
C VAL A 193 -1.25 -6.12 -15.33
N GLY A 194 -0.30 -6.94 -15.79
CA GLY A 194 0.33 -7.96 -14.96
C GLY A 194 1.43 -7.36 -14.08
N GLY A 195 1.66 -7.92 -12.90
CA GLY A 195 2.74 -7.50 -12.01
C GLY A 195 2.36 -7.56 -10.54
N LEU A 196 3.34 -7.33 -9.69
CA LEU A 196 3.21 -7.47 -8.23
C LEU A 196 2.74 -6.18 -7.53
N TRP A 197 2.79 -5.02 -8.20
CA TRP A 197 2.57 -3.73 -7.57
C TRP A 197 1.15 -3.21 -7.79
N ASN A 198 0.60 -2.53 -6.78
CA ASN A 198 -0.66 -1.82 -6.91
C ASN A 198 -0.56 -0.67 -7.93
N GLY A 199 -1.70 -0.25 -8.42
CA GLY A 199 -1.84 0.91 -9.30
C GLY A 199 -2.72 1.99 -8.70
N ALA A 200 -2.79 3.12 -9.38
CA ALA A 200 -3.73 4.19 -9.09
C ALA A 200 -4.34 4.74 -10.40
N TYR A 201 -5.52 5.32 -10.28
CA TYR A 201 -6.18 6.01 -11.40
C TYR A 201 -6.18 7.51 -11.16
N ALA A 202 -5.81 8.28 -12.17
CA ALA A 202 -5.89 9.73 -12.17
C ALA A 202 -6.17 10.26 -13.59
N GLU A 203 -7.19 11.09 -13.72
CA GLU A 203 -7.51 11.84 -14.97
C GLU A 203 -7.45 11.00 -16.26
N GLY A 204 -8.14 9.87 -16.26
CA GLY A 204 -8.19 9.00 -17.43
C GLY A 204 -6.98 8.09 -17.60
N ASN A 205 -5.99 8.15 -16.70
CA ASN A 205 -4.80 7.34 -16.79
C ASN A 205 -4.74 6.30 -15.66
N LEU A 206 -4.29 5.11 -16.01
CA LEU A 206 -3.77 4.16 -15.06
C LEU A 206 -2.30 4.49 -14.76
N LEU A 207 -1.97 4.64 -13.48
CA LEU A 207 -0.62 4.80 -12.97
C LEU A 207 -0.14 3.44 -12.46
N TYR A 208 0.99 2.94 -12.96
CA TYR A 208 1.50 1.63 -12.56
C TYR A 208 3.02 1.55 -12.71
N MET A 209 3.63 0.60 -12.00
CA MET A 209 5.06 0.36 -12.09
C MET A 209 5.40 -0.49 -13.32
N ARG A 210 6.36 -0.03 -14.12
CA ARG A 210 6.93 -0.76 -15.24
C ARG A 210 8.45 -0.59 -15.22
N ASP A 211 9.17 -1.70 -15.15
CA ASP A 211 10.65 -1.71 -15.16
C ASP A 211 11.28 -0.77 -14.11
N GLY A 212 10.68 -0.70 -12.91
CA GLY A 212 11.14 0.14 -11.81
C GLY A 212 10.70 1.61 -11.88
N VAL A 213 10.00 2.01 -12.92
CA VAL A 213 9.53 3.39 -13.15
C VAL A 213 8.01 3.46 -13.04
N LEU A 214 7.49 4.47 -12.36
CA LEU A 214 6.07 4.79 -12.39
C LEU A 214 5.71 5.38 -13.76
N VAL A 215 4.77 4.77 -14.44
CA VAL A 215 4.27 5.24 -15.74
C VAL A 215 2.78 5.57 -15.67
N ALA A 216 2.32 6.46 -16.53
CA ALA A 216 0.92 6.75 -16.77
C ALA A 216 0.53 6.31 -18.19
N GLN A 217 -0.59 5.61 -18.30
CA GLN A 217 -1.13 5.20 -19.58
C GLN A 217 -2.65 5.39 -19.62
N LEU A 218 -3.19 5.88 -20.72
CA LEU A 218 -4.63 6.11 -20.86
C LEU A 218 -5.40 4.80 -20.68
N LEU A 219 -6.43 4.84 -19.85
CA LEU A 219 -7.38 3.75 -19.63
C LEU A 219 -8.72 4.11 -20.25
N ASP A 220 -9.11 3.34 -21.25
CA ASP A 220 -10.48 3.32 -21.74
C ASP A 220 -11.31 2.43 -20.80
N VAL A 221 -12.12 3.06 -19.97
CA VAL A 221 -12.92 2.38 -18.94
C VAL A 221 -14.01 1.51 -19.56
N ASP A 222 -14.64 1.96 -20.63
CA ASP A 222 -15.75 1.26 -21.29
C ASP A 222 -15.29 -0.06 -21.92
N THR A 223 -14.08 -0.08 -22.46
CA THR A 223 -13.50 -1.28 -23.08
C THR A 223 -12.55 -2.06 -22.17
N GLY A 224 -12.20 -1.51 -21.00
CA GLY A 224 -11.20 -2.09 -20.10
C GLY A 224 -9.81 -2.21 -20.73
N LYS A 225 -9.42 -1.28 -21.60
CA LYS A 225 -8.15 -1.35 -22.33
C LYS A 225 -7.26 -0.16 -22.06
N LEU A 226 -5.97 -0.43 -21.93
CA LEU A 226 -4.95 0.60 -21.97
C LEU A 226 -4.67 1.00 -23.43
N THR A 227 -4.57 2.30 -23.67
CA THR A 227 -4.36 2.88 -25.02
C THR A 227 -3.18 3.85 -24.99
N GLY A 228 -2.55 4.02 -26.16
CA GLY A 228 -1.35 4.84 -26.27
C GLY A 228 -0.12 4.23 -25.62
N GLU A 229 1.01 4.91 -25.73
CA GLU A 229 2.26 4.48 -25.09
C GLU A 229 2.32 4.93 -23.64
N PRO A 230 2.82 4.09 -22.71
CA PRO A 230 3.02 4.49 -21.34
C PRO A 230 4.07 5.59 -21.23
N ARG A 231 3.78 6.64 -20.45
CA ARG A 231 4.66 7.80 -20.24
C ARG A 231 5.29 7.75 -18.86
N PRO A 232 6.61 7.88 -18.72
CA PRO A 232 7.28 7.97 -17.43
C PRO A 232 6.79 9.18 -16.63
N ILE A 233 6.52 8.98 -15.34
CA ILE A 233 6.08 10.01 -14.38
C ILE A 233 7.13 10.23 -13.29
N ALA A 234 7.59 9.16 -12.66
CA ALA A 234 8.57 9.22 -11.57
C ALA A 234 9.36 7.91 -11.47
N ASP A 235 10.54 8.02 -10.95
CA ASP A 235 11.40 6.92 -10.54
C ASP A 235 11.61 6.96 -9.02
N GLN A 236 12.28 5.98 -8.46
CA GLN A 236 12.65 5.93 -7.03
C GLN A 236 11.46 6.11 -6.08
N LEU A 237 10.34 5.40 -6.33
CA LEU A 237 9.25 5.33 -5.38
C LEU A 237 9.55 4.30 -4.28
N LEU A 238 9.20 4.65 -3.03
CA LEU A 238 9.26 3.70 -1.93
C LEU A 238 8.30 2.54 -2.20
N ARG A 239 8.82 1.32 -2.12
CA ARG A 239 8.10 0.08 -2.35
C ARG A 239 8.27 -0.82 -1.14
N LEU A 240 7.19 -1.44 -0.68
CA LEU A 240 7.27 -2.55 0.26
C LEU A 240 7.14 -3.85 -0.53
N ASN A 241 8.07 -4.75 -0.32
CA ASN A 241 8.03 -6.07 -0.96
C ASN A 241 7.00 -7.02 -0.32
N TYR A 242 6.50 -6.65 0.84
CA TYR A 242 5.36 -7.36 1.44
C TYR A 242 4.57 -6.42 2.37
N PRO A 243 3.26 -6.25 2.16
CA PRO A 243 2.51 -6.58 0.94
C PRO A 243 3.03 -5.74 -0.23
N PHE A 244 3.12 -6.28 -1.43
CA PHE A 244 3.65 -5.58 -2.61
C PHE A 244 2.92 -4.26 -2.85
N HIS A 245 3.43 -3.19 -2.29
CA HIS A 245 2.77 -1.89 -2.26
C HIS A 245 3.72 -0.77 -2.66
N VAL A 246 3.27 0.08 -3.56
CA VAL A 246 3.93 1.35 -3.89
C VAL A 246 3.23 2.45 -3.13
N PHE A 247 3.99 3.23 -2.36
CA PHE A 247 3.45 4.37 -1.62
C PHE A 247 3.16 5.53 -2.56
N MET A 248 1.96 5.50 -3.12
CA MET A 248 1.43 6.58 -3.92
C MET A 248 -0.05 6.81 -3.63
N ALA A 249 -0.47 8.05 -3.72
CA ALA A 249 -1.87 8.44 -3.68
C ALA A 249 -2.13 9.42 -4.82
N ALA A 250 -3.09 9.11 -5.65
CA ALA A 250 -3.54 9.97 -6.73
C ALA A 250 -4.87 10.62 -6.37
N ALA A 251 -5.01 11.91 -6.64
CA ALA A 251 -6.29 12.59 -6.51
C ALA A 251 -7.18 12.19 -7.70
N PRO A 252 -8.35 11.55 -7.47
CA PRO A 252 -9.19 11.05 -8.57
C PRO A 252 -9.69 12.12 -9.54
N SER A 253 -9.85 13.35 -9.05
CA SER A 253 -10.34 14.52 -9.81
C SER A 253 -9.38 15.71 -9.77
N GLY A 254 -8.13 15.49 -9.41
CA GLY A 254 -7.12 16.54 -9.33
C GLY A 254 -5.82 16.07 -9.98
N ASN A 255 -5.18 16.95 -10.73
CA ASN A 255 -3.90 16.71 -11.39
C ASN A 255 -2.74 16.63 -10.37
N ARG A 256 -2.89 15.77 -9.35
CA ARG A 256 -1.93 15.63 -8.25
C ARG A 256 -1.68 14.18 -7.89
N LEU A 257 -0.41 13.88 -7.73
CA LEU A 257 0.11 12.62 -7.26
C LEU A 257 1.03 12.90 -6.07
N ALA A 258 0.78 12.23 -4.96
CA ALA A 258 1.71 12.17 -3.85
C ALA A 258 2.38 10.79 -3.84
N PHE A 259 3.67 10.74 -3.61
CA PHE A 259 4.39 9.49 -3.42
C PHE A 259 5.51 9.70 -2.39
N LEU A 260 5.90 8.63 -1.73
CA LEU A 260 7.11 8.64 -0.92
C LEU A 260 8.30 8.30 -1.81
N PRO A 261 9.32 9.16 -1.86
CA PRO A 261 10.56 8.79 -2.52
C PRO A 261 11.25 7.71 -1.71
N GLY A 262 11.76 6.70 -2.37
CA GLY A 262 12.57 5.65 -1.79
C GLY A 262 13.69 5.30 -2.74
N ASP A 263 14.88 5.16 -2.20
CA ASP A 263 15.96 4.53 -2.94
C ASP A 263 15.76 3.00 -2.84
N GLU A 264 16.14 2.24 -3.88
CA GLU A 264 16.23 0.78 -3.76
C GLU A 264 17.14 0.35 -2.59
N ALA A 265 18.03 1.26 -2.15
CA ALA A 265 18.84 1.11 -0.96
C ALA A 265 18.06 1.28 0.37
N ALA A 266 16.90 1.94 0.38
CA ALA A 266 16.09 2.10 1.60
C ALA A 266 15.37 0.81 2.03
N GLY A 267 15.29 -0.19 1.14
CA GLY A 267 14.83 -1.55 1.46
C GLY A 267 15.97 -2.50 1.83
N ILE A 268 17.24 -2.05 1.79
CA ILE A 268 18.36 -2.89 2.22
C ILE A 268 18.39 -2.90 3.74
N THR A 269 17.89 -3.99 4.30
CA THR A 269 18.06 -4.29 5.72
C THR A 269 19.43 -4.94 5.94
N GLU A 270 19.96 -4.77 7.14
CA GLU A 270 21.18 -5.42 7.58
C GLU A 270 20.91 -6.24 8.85
N VAL A 271 21.69 -7.28 9.05
CA VAL A 271 21.60 -8.10 10.26
C VAL A 271 22.49 -7.50 11.34
N VAL A 272 21.92 -7.27 12.52
CA VAL A 272 22.66 -6.91 13.74
C VAL A 272 22.34 -7.94 14.80
N LEU A 273 23.35 -8.55 15.39
CA LEU A 273 23.22 -9.44 16.52
C LEU A 273 23.37 -8.64 17.81
N VAL A 274 22.39 -8.74 18.67
CA VAL A 274 22.37 -8.06 19.97
C VAL A 274 22.21 -9.07 21.12
N ASP A 275 22.69 -8.73 22.31
CA ASP A 275 22.39 -9.48 23.52
C ASP A 275 20.99 -9.15 24.05
N ARG A 276 20.59 -9.78 25.17
CA ARG A 276 19.28 -9.57 25.80
C ARG A 276 19.11 -8.15 26.39
N ALA A 277 20.18 -7.39 26.56
CA ALA A 277 20.17 -6.01 27.01
C ALA A 277 20.12 -5.02 25.85
N GLY A 278 20.13 -5.50 24.59
CA GLY A 278 20.15 -4.68 23.39
C GLY A 278 21.55 -4.22 22.96
N THR A 279 22.61 -4.72 23.61
CA THR A 279 23.99 -4.37 23.26
C THR A 279 24.40 -5.11 21.98
N GLU A 280 24.93 -4.39 21.02
CA GLU A 280 25.44 -4.98 19.77
C GLU A 280 26.61 -5.93 20.06
N LEU A 281 26.47 -7.18 19.64
CA LEU A 281 27.49 -8.21 19.72
C LEU A 281 28.31 -8.31 18.44
N SER A 282 27.64 -8.26 17.30
CA SER A 282 28.28 -8.27 15.98
C SER A 282 27.34 -7.81 14.88
N ARG A 283 27.92 -7.41 13.76
CA ARG A 283 27.22 -6.99 12.54
C ARG A 283 27.79 -7.77 11.35
N PRO A 284 27.27 -8.98 11.10
CA PRO A 284 27.71 -9.75 9.94
C PRO A 284 27.35 -9.01 8.65
N ASP A 285 28.17 -9.14 7.62
CA ASP A 285 27.92 -8.50 6.31
C ASP A 285 26.83 -9.28 5.54
N ILE A 286 25.60 -9.20 6.06
CA ILE A 286 24.38 -9.78 5.49
C ILE A 286 23.45 -8.61 5.21
N ARG A 287 23.28 -8.29 3.93
CA ARG A 287 22.51 -7.15 3.47
C ARG A 287 21.57 -7.58 2.34
N GLY A 288 20.44 -6.94 2.25
CA GLY A 288 19.47 -7.18 1.19
C GLY A 288 18.05 -6.95 1.67
N ASP A 289 17.14 -7.44 0.91
CA ASP A 289 15.72 -7.49 1.24
C ASP A 289 15.48 -8.71 2.13
N LEU A 290 15.66 -8.53 3.44
CA LEU A 290 15.79 -9.59 4.44
C LEU A 290 14.51 -9.72 5.26
N TYR A 291 13.98 -10.96 5.40
CA TYR A 291 12.77 -11.23 6.15
C TYR A 291 12.93 -12.44 7.08
N ASN A 292 12.11 -12.48 8.12
CA ASN A 292 11.93 -13.64 9.00
C ASN A 292 13.24 -14.27 9.53
N PRO A 293 14.16 -13.50 10.12
CA PRO A 293 15.41 -14.09 10.64
C PRO A 293 15.13 -15.10 11.76
N ARG A 294 15.81 -16.25 11.72
CA ARG A 294 15.75 -17.29 12.73
C ARG A 294 17.16 -17.74 13.10
N LEU A 295 17.50 -17.51 14.34
CA LEU A 295 18.78 -17.98 14.89
C LEU A 295 18.66 -19.44 15.32
N SER A 296 19.66 -20.27 14.97
CA SER A 296 19.73 -21.64 15.49
C SER A 296 19.86 -21.67 17.00
N HIS A 297 19.45 -22.77 17.64
CA HIS A 297 19.46 -22.91 19.09
C HIS A 297 20.85 -22.69 19.73
N ASP A 298 21.91 -23.03 19.01
CA ASP A 298 23.32 -22.85 19.43
C ASP A 298 23.87 -21.44 19.08
N GLY A 299 23.06 -20.56 18.47
CA GLY A 299 23.44 -19.22 18.07
C GLY A 299 24.47 -19.11 16.95
N ARG A 300 24.82 -20.22 16.28
CA ARG A 300 25.90 -20.23 15.27
C ARG A 300 25.45 -20.05 13.85
N ARG A 301 24.15 -20.25 13.56
CA ARG A 301 23.60 -20.13 12.22
C ARG A 301 22.38 -19.23 12.23
N LEU A 302 22.22 -18.50 11.15
CA LEU A 302 21.06 -17.69 10.87
C LEU A 302 20.36 -18.21 9.62
N ALA A 303 19.10 -18.57 9.74
CA ALA A 303 18.21 -18.78 8.60
C ALA A 303 17.46 -17.47 8.34
N ILE A 304 17.37 -17.04 7.08
CA ILE A 304 16.73 -15.79 6.70
C ILE A 304 16.20 -15.88 5.29
N ASP A 305 15.05 -15.29 5.05
CA ASP A 305 14.49 -15.14 3.70
C ASP A 305 15.19 -13.97 3.03
N ILE A 306 15.68 -14.17 1.82
CA ILE A 306 16.26 -13.10 1.00
C ILE A 306 15.51 -13.03 -0.31
N SER A 307 14.90 -11.89 -0.57
CA SER A 307 14.33 -11.57 -1.88
C SER A 307 15.34 -10.82 -2.72
N THR A 308 15.47 -11.20 -3.98
CA THR A 308 16.32 -10.49 -4.95
C THR A 308 15.51 -10.17 -6.20
N LYS A 309 16.00 -9.26 -7.06
CA LYS A 309 15.35 -8.93 -8.34
C LYS A 309 15.20 -10.12 -9.29
N GLU A 310 16.02 -11.14 -9.10
CA GLU A 310 16.13 -12.30 -9.99
C GLU A 310 15.48 -13.56 -9.40
N THR A 311 15.22 -13.56 -8.09
CA THR A 311 14.66 -14.70 -7.39
C THR A 311 13.50 -14.25 -6.52
N ASN A 312 12.46 -15.06 -6.45
CA ASN A 312 11.47 -14.99 -5.39
C ASN A 312 12.16 -15.18 -4.03
N GLY A 313 11.49 -14.88 -2.93
CA GLY A 313 12.07 -15.06 -1.60
C GLY A 313 12.59 -16.46 -1.38
N ASP A 314 13.88 -16.60 -1.14
CA ASP A 314 14.53 -17.89 -0.85
C ASP A 314 15.06 -17.91 0.56
N ILE A 315 15.08 -19.07 1.17
CA ILE A 315 15.69 -19.28 2.47
C ILE A 315 17.20 -19.49 2.32
N TRP A 316 17.96 -18.66 3.01
CA TRP A 316 19.40 -18.75 3.09
C TRP A 316 19.84 -19.14 4.50
N ILE A 317 20.91 -19.91 4.59
CA ILE A 317 21.57 -20.24 5.85
C ILE A 317 22.94 -19.59 5.88
N PHE A 318 23.18 -18.78 6.91
CA PHE A 318 24.47 -18.17 7.20
C PHE A 318 25.13 -18.86 8.39
N ASP A 319 26.41 -19.23 8.25
CA ASP A 319 27.28 -19.65 9.35
C ASP A 319 27.95 -18.38 9.90
N LEU A 320 27.48 -17.93 11.03
CA LEU A 320 27.91 -16.67 11.65
C LEU A 320 29.38 -16.70 12.13
N ALA A 321 29.92 -17.89 12.41
CA ALA A 321 31.30 -18.03 12.86
C ALA A 321 32.28 -18.05 11.67
N ARG A 322 31.87 -18.59 10.52
CA ARG A 322 32.70 -18.73 9.34
C ARG A 322 32.50 -17.64 8.31
N GLY A 323 31.45 -16.82 8.45
CA GLY A 323 31.07 -15.80 7.48
C GLY A 323 30.65 -16.38 6.11
N SER A 324 30.22 -17.65 6.06
CA SER A 324 29.83 -18.31 4.83
C SER A 324 28.32 -18.48 4.76
N SER A 325 27.75 -18.40 3.55
CA SER A 325 26.33 -18.57 3.32
C SER A 325 26.05 -19.60 2.25
N ARG A 326 24.85 -20.19 2.30
CA ARG A 326 24.32 -21.03 1.25
C ARG A 326 22.83 -20.81 1.09
N ARG A 327 22.36 -20.78 -0.14
CA ARG A 327 20.94 -20.83 -0.47
C ARG A 327 20.42 -22.24 -0.14
N LEU A 328 19.34 -22.31 0.65
CA LEU A 328 18.75 -23.57 1.08
C LEU A 328 17.66 -24.03 0.10
N THR A 329 16.84 -23.10 -0.37
CA THR A 329 15.71 -23.38 -1.24
C THR A 329 15.97 -22.83 -2.64
N HIS A 330 15.39 -23.49 -3.66
CA HIS A 330 15.64 -23.18 -5.07
C HIS A 330 14.38 -23.30 -5.94
N ASP A 331 13.19 -23.35 -5.31
CA ASP A 331 11.93 -23.46 -6.03
C ASP A 331 11.56 -22.09 -6.65
N PRO A 332 10.92 -22.03 -7.83
CA PRO A 332 10.41 -20.79 -8.37
C PRO A 332 9.24 -20.18 -7.58
N ILE A 333 8.76 -20.84 -6.54
CA ILE A 333 7.73 -20.34 -5.61
C ILE A 333 8.42 -19.67 -4.41
N ASP A 334 7.86 -18.55 -3.92
CA ASP A 334 8.32 -17.88 -2.70
C ASP A 334 8.33 -18.82 -1.50
N GLU A 335 9.50 -19.11 -0.98
CA GLU A 335 9.68 -19.88 0.23
C GLU A 335 10.04 -18.96 1.39
N THR A 336 9.11 -18.83 2.31
CA THR A 336 9.20 -17.91 3.42
C THR A 336 9.01 -18.60 4.76
N ARG A 337 9.52 -17.99 5.84
CA ARG A 337 9.39 -18.41 7.24
C ARG A 337 10.16 -19.70 7.59
N PRO A 338 11.50 -19.67 7.60
CA PRO A 338 12.28 -20.74 8.17
C PRO A 338 11.88 -20.98 9.63
N THR A 339 11.64 -22.22 9.99
CA THR A 339 11.31 -22.64 11.37
C THR A 339 12.50 -23.27 12.07
#